data_af22d56274694a046a0dc1dce928f640
#
_entry.id   af22d56274694a046a0dc1dce928f640
#
_cell.length_a   1.000
_cell.length_b   1.000
_cell.length_c   1.000
_cell.angle_alpha   90.00
_cell.angle_beta   90.00
_cell.angle_gamma   90.00
#
_symmetry.space_group_name_H-M   'P 1'
#
loop_
_entity.id
_entity.type
_entity.pdbx_description
1 polymer ?
#
loop_
_entity_poly.entity_id
_entity_poly.type
_entity_poly.pdbx_seq_one_letter_code
_entity_poly.pdbx_strand_id
1 'polypeptide(L)'
;GAMAKAFSTLRRQMPPRQDVLSCVGLSLPEVFYRLVPQVDHGERDLAEKAFKEYFAGQRADQPDPGFYAGILPLLRQFHQDPRFILGVATGNSRRGLNALLEAGGLHSYFLTTQTADEHPSKPHPSMLHQALLETGIEARRAVMIGDTSYDRDMARAVGMHTIGVTWGYHEAHQLSGCTHIAHTVSELPGLISQIMKV
;
A
#
# COMPACT_ATOMS: atom_id res chain seq x y z
N GLY A 1 -11.67 -13.95 8.86
CA GLY A 1 -10.32 -13.79 8.33
C GLY A 1 -9.28 -13.38 9.39
N ALA A 2 -8.10 -12.93 8.97
CA ALA A 2 -6.95 -12.65 9.84
C ALA A 2 -7.26 -11.68 10.99
N MET A 3 -7.99 -10.60 10.72
CA MET A 3 -8.40 -9.65 11.77
C MET A 3 -9.27 -10.30 12.83
N ALA A 4 -10.23 -11.15 12.44
CA ALA A 4 -11.07 -11.89 13.40
C ALA A 4 -10.23 -12.81 14.30
N LYS A 5 -9.19 -13.45 13.74
CA LYS A 5 -8.24 -14.27 14.52
C LYS A 5 -7.49 -13.43 15.55
N ALA A 6 -6.98 -12.26 15.14
CA ALA A 6 -6.27 -11.35 16.03
C ALA A 6 -7.16 -10.86 17.20
N PHE A 7 -8.40 -10.44 16.90
CA PHE A 7 -9.34 -9.98 17.93
C PHE A 7 -9.79 -11.13 18.87
N SER A 8 -9.93 -12.34 18.35
CA SER A 8 -10.18 -13.54 19.17
C SER A 8 -9.02 -13.78 20.15
N THR A 9 -7.78 -13.60 19.73
CA THR A 9 -6.59 -13.72 20.60
C THR A 9 -6.63 -12.70 21.74
N LEU A 10 -7.07 -11.48 21.47
CA LEU A 10 -7.28 -10.41 22.46
C LEU A 10 -8.51 -10.64 23.35
N ARG A 11 -9.34 -11.64 23.07
CA ARG A 11 -10.66 -11.86 23.71
C ARG A 11 -11.54 -10.58 23.63
N ARG A 12 -11.47 -9.87 22.51
CA ARG A 12 -12.20 -8.65 22.24
C ARG A 12 -13.17 -8.85 21.08
N GLN A 13 -14.25 -8.05 21.11
CA GLN A 13 -15.20 -8.02 20.00
C GLN A 13 -14.55 -7.34 18.78
N MET A 14 -14.85 -7.90 17.58
CA MET A 14 -14.44 -7.29 16.32
C MET A 14 -15.05 -5.89 16.18
N PRO A 15 -14.27 -4.87 15.80
CA PRO A 15 -14.82 -3.58 15.44
C PRO A 15 -15.68 -3.67 14.17
N PRO A 16 -16.52 -2.66 13.89
CA PRO A 16 -17.24 -2.57 12.64
C PRO A 16 -16.31 -2.72 11.43
N ARG A 17 -16.81 -3.38 10.37
CA ARG A 17 -16.02 -3.63 9.16
C ARG A 17 -15.45 -2.33 8.56
N GLN A 18 -16.21 -1.23 8.63
CA GLN A 18 -15.80 0.07 8.12
C GLN A 18 -14.56 0.61 8.85
N ASP A 19 -14.48 0.45 10.18
CA ASP A 19 -13.34 0.88 10.97
C ASP A 19 -12.07 0.09 10.60
N VAL A 20 -12.21 -1.22 10.37
CA VAL A 20 -11.10 -2.06 9.91
C VAL A 20 -10.64 -1.63 8.51
N LEU A 21 -11.56 -1.38 7.60
CA LEU A 21 -11.24 -0.97 6.23
C LEU A 21 -10.59 0.42 6.19
N SER A 22 -11.01 1.33 7.06
CA SER A 22 -10.40 2.66 7.16
C SER A 22 -8.91 2.65 7.58
N CYS A 23 -8.46 1.55 8.19
CA CYS A 23 -7.07 1.36 8.60
C CYS A 23 -6.20 0.67 7.51
N VAL A 24 -6.78 0.22 6.40
CA VAL A 24 -6.00 -0.40 5.33
C VAL A 24 -5.02 0.62 4.72
N GLY A 25 -3.80 0.18 4.44
CA GLY A 25 -2.70 1.05 3.99
C GLY A 25 -1.74 1.45 5.10
N LEU A 26 -2.14 1.36 6.36
CA LEU A 26 -1.27 1.55 7.52
C LEU A 26 -0.40 0.31 7.80
N SER A 27 0.65 0.49 8.59
CA SER A 27 1.38 -0.63 9.18
C SER A 27 0.50 -1.38 10.18
N LEU A 28 0.74 -2.68 10.34
CA LEU A 28 -0.08 -3.50 11.24
C LEU A 28 -0.04 -3.03 12.71
N PRO A 29 1.10 -2.59 13.28
CA PRO A 29 1.14 -1.95 14.59
C PRO A 29 0.21 -0.74 14.72
N GLU A 30 0.21 0.15 13.71
CA GLU A 30 -0.65 1.33 13.69
C GLU A 30 -2.13 0.97 13.58
N VAL A 31 -2.47 -0.08 12.82
CA VAL A 31 -3.84 -0.62 12.75
C VAL A 31 -4.33 -1.04 14.14
N PHE A 32 -3.54 -1.82 14.88
CA PHE A 32 -3.94 -2.25 16.23
C PHE A 32 -3.92 -1.11 17.23
N TYR A 33 -2.99 -0.16 17.11
CA TYR A 33 -3.01 1.05 17.94
C TYR A 33 -4.32 1.83 17.79
N ARG A 34 -4.84 1.96 16.55
CA ARG A 34 -6.09 2.67 16.28
C ARG A 34 -7.34 1.91 16.69
N LEU A 35 -7.39 0.61 16.37
CA LEU A 35 -8.57 -0.20 16.61
C LEU A 35 -8.76 -0.60 18.07
N VAL A 36 -7.65 -0.72 18.84
CA VAL A 36 -7.66 -1.09 20.27
C VAL A 36 -6.66 -0.27 21.07
N PRO A 37 -6.83 1.07 21.15
CA PRO A 37 -5.88 1.95 21.83
C PRO A 37 -5.68 1.63 23.32
N GLN A 38 -6.68 1.04 23.95
CA GLN A 38 -6.71 0.67 25.37
C GLN A 38 -5.95 -0.63 25.70
N VAL A 39 -5.48 -1.35 24.70
CA VAL A 39 -4.73 -2.61 24.86
C VAL A 39 -3.25 -2.31 25.04
N ASP A 40 -2.58 -3.02 25.94
CA ASP A 40 -1.15 -2.82 26.16
C ASP A 40 -0.28 -3.30 24.98
N HIS A 41 1.01 -2.99 25.04
CA HIS A 41 1.93 -3.30 23.95
C HIS A 41 2.06 -4.82 23.72
N GLY A 42 2.19 -5.61 24.78
CA GLY A 42 2.35 -7.05 24.69
C GLY A 42 1.12 -7.76 24.11
N GLU A 43 -0.08 -7.31 24.46
CA GLU A 43 -1.33 -7.82 23.89
C GLU A 43 -1.43 -7.46 22.39
N ARG A 44 -1.00 -6.25 21.99
CA ARG A 44 -0.95 -5.88 20.55
C ARG A 44 0.00 -6.76 19.77
N ASP A 45 1.20 -7.03 20.30
CA ASP A 45 2.18 -7.91 19.65
C ASP A 45 1.62 -9.33 19.44
N LEU A 46 0.87 -9.85 20.42
CA LEU A 46 0.19 -11.14 20.30
C LEU A 46 -0.87 -11.13 19.19
N ALA A 47 -1.66 -10.05 19.09
CA ALA A 47 -2.67 -9.89 18.04
C ALA A 47 -2.03 -9.77 16.66
N GLU A 48 -0.94 -9.01 16.53
CA GLU A 48 -0.18 -8.91 15.29
C GLU A 48 0.39 -10.25 14.85
N LYS A 49 0.97 -10.99 15.78
CA LYS A 49 1.49 -12.33 15.51
C LYS A 49 0.39 -13.25 15.00
N ALA A 50 -0.76 -13.27 15.69
CA ALA A 50 -1.90 -14.09 15.29
C ALA A 50 -2.44 -13.70 13.90
N PHE A 51 -2.47 -12.40 13.59
CA PHE A 51 -2.83 -11.90 12.25
C PHE A 51 -1.86 -12.41 11.19
N LYS A 52 -0.54 -12.22 11.41
CA LYS A 52 0.52 -12.59 10.47
C LYS A 52 0.53 -14.10 10.20
N GLU A 53 0.39 -14.91 11.24
CA GLU A 53 0.34 -16.39 11.11
C GLU A 53 -0.88 -16.86 10.32
N TYR A 54 -2.07 -16.33 10.63
CA TYR A 54 -3.28 -16.67 9.89
C TYR A 54 -3.20 -16.25 8.42
N PHE A 55 -2.71 -15.03 8.17
CA PHE A 55 -2.59 -14.49 6.82
C PHE A 55 -1.58 -15.26 5.97
N ALA A 56 -0.46 -15.67 6.57
CA ALA A 56 0.54 -16.50 5.89
C ALA A 56 -0.01 -17.89 5.53
N GLY A 57 -0.78 -18.52 6.44
CA GLY A 57 -1.43 -19.81 6.18
C GLY A 57 -2.43 -19.73 5.03
N GLN A 58 -3.27 -18.70 4.99
CA GLN A 58 -4.26 -18.52 3.92
C GLN A 58 -3.63 -18.30 2.54
N ARG A 59 -2.50 -17.59 2.48
CA ARG A 59 -1.79 -17.35 1.21
C ARG A 59 -1.12 -18.59 0.64
N ALA A 60 -0.69 -19.53 1.48
CA ALA A 60 -0.08 -20.76 1.02
C ALA A 60 -1.06 -21.62 0.18
N ASP A 61 -2.35 -21.47 0.44
CA ASP A 61 -3.42 -22.25 -0.21
C ASP A 61 -4.09 -21.50 -1.39
N GLN A 62 -3.71 -20.25 -1.67
CA GLN A 62 -4.33 -19.44 -2.74
C GLN A 62 -3.39 -19.31 -3.94
N PRO A 63 -3.75 -19.87 -5.11
CA PRO A 63 -2.96 -19.76 -6.34
C PRO A 63 -2.99 -18.37 -6.96
N ASP A 64 -4.00 -17.54 -6.64
CA ASP A 64 -4.14 -16.17 -7.13
C ASP A 64 -3.59 -15.17 -6.11
N PRO A 65 -2.54 -14.40 -6.43
CA PRO A 65 -1.99 -13.37 -5.57
C PRO A 65 -2.93 -12.17 -5.35
N GLY A 66 -4.08 -12.11 -6.05
CA GLY A 66 -5.12 -11.10 -5.87
C GLY A 66 -4.78 -9.74 -6.50
N PHE A 67 -4.06 -9.70 -7.60
CA PHE A 67 -3.86 -8.46 -8.34
C PHE A 67 -5.17 -7.97 -8.97
N TYR A 68 -5.36 -6.65 -8.95
CA TYR A 68 -6.48 -6.05 -9.67
C TYR A 68 -6.35 -6.29 -11.19
N ALA A 69 -7.49 -6.51 -11.84
CA ALA A 69 -7.54 -6.76 -13.28
C ALA A 69 -6.83 -5.65 -14.07
N GLY A 70 -5.96 -6.02 -15.01
CA GLY A 70 -5.21 -5.07 -15.84
C GLY A 70 -3.90 -4.54 -15.23
N ILE A 71 -3.63 -4.73 -13.94
CA ILE A 71 -2.41 -4.19 -13.30
C ILE A 71 -1.15 -4.89 -13.81
N LEU A 72 -1.14 -6.21 -13.96
CA LEU A 72 0.06 -6.92 -14.43
C LEU A 72 0.47 -6.52 -15.85
N PRO A 73 -0.45 -6.44 -16.83
CA PRO A 73 -0.14 -5.89 -18.15
C PRO A 73 0.40 -4.46 -18.11
N LEU A 74 -0.20 -3.60 -17.29
CA LEU A 74 0.23 -2.21 -17.13
C LEU A 74 1.64 -2.09 -16.53
N LEU A 75 1.94 -2.84 -15.48
CA LEU A 75 3.29 -2.86 -14.89
C LEU A 75 4.33 -3.35 -15.90
N ARG A 76 3.99 -4.35 -16.71
CA ARG A 76 4.87 -4.83 -17.79
C ARG A 76 5.13 -3.74 -18.82
N GLN A 77 4.08 -3.02 -19.23
CA GLN A 77 4.22 -1.90 -20.16
C GLN A 77 5.15 -0.82 -19.62
N PHE A 78 4.97 -0.40 -18.37
CA PHE A 78 5.83 0.62 -17.76
C PHE A 78 7.26 0.13 -17.53
N HIS A 79 7.44 -1.13 -17.15
CA HIS A 79 8.78 -1.70 -16.99
C HIS A 79 9.59 -1.76 -18.28
N GLN A 80 8.92 -1.95 -19.42
CA GLN A 80 9.55 -1.98 -20.75
C GLN A 80 9.84 -0.59 -21.33
N ASP A 81 9.22 0.45 -20.78
CA ASP A 81 9.40 1.82 -21.25
C ASP A 81 10.52 2.51 -20.45
N PRO A 82 11.66 2.84 -21.06
CA PRO A 82 12.81 3.42 -20.37
C PRO A 82 12.56 4.81 -19.76
N ARG A 83 11.42 5.42 -20.06
CA ARG A 83 11.02 6.70 -19.46
C ARG A 83 10.53 6.54 -18.02
N PHE A 84 10.20 5.31 -17.58
CA PHE A 84 9.64 5.05 -16.27
C PHE A 84 10.60 4.28 -15.37
N ILE A 85 10.64 4.68 -14.12
CA ILE A 85 11.21 3.92 -13.01
C ILE A 85 10.06 3.57 -12.07
N LEU A 86 9.95 2.28 -11.73
CA LEU A 86 8.92 1.80 -10.84
C LEU A 86 9.44 1.67 -9.41
N GLY A 87 8.61 2.04 -8.44
CA GLY A 87 8.86 1.88 -7.01
C GLY A 87 7.62 1.37 -6.27
N VAL A 88 7.84 0.77 -5.11
CA VAL A 88 6.78 0.36 -4.18
C VAL A 88 6.97 1.08 -2.85
N ALA A 89 5.86 1.62 -2.29
CA ALA A 89 5.76 2.06 -0.91
C ALA A 89 4.50 1.43 -0.29
N THR A 90 4.67 0.55 0.69
CA THR A 90 3.57 -0.27 1.21
C THR A 90 3.54 -0.37 2.73
N GLY A 91 2.33 -0.39 3.31
CA GLY A 91 2.10 -0.74 4.72
C GLY A 91 2.32 -2.23 5.03
N ASN A 92 2.62 -3.04 4.02
CA ASN A 92 2.89 -4.46 4.19
C ASN A 92 4.30 -4.69 4.77
N SER A 93 4.51 -5.87 5.35
CA SER A 93 5.85 -6.31 5.77
C SER A 93 6.73 -6.65 4.56
N ARG A 94 8.06 -6.64 4.74
CA ARG A 94 9.03 -7.06 3.72
C ARG A 94 8.73 -8.47 3.22
N ARG A 95 8.47 -9.41 4.13
CA ARG A 95 8.08 -10.78 3.79
C ARG A 95 6.81 -10.83 2.93
N GLY A 96 5.79 -10.05 3.29
CA GLY A 96 4.53 -9.99 2.57
C GLY A 96 4.68 -9.41 1.16
N LEU A 97 5.48 -8.36 1.01
CA LEU A 97 5.81 -7.77 -0.29
C LEU A 97 6.59 -8.76 -1.16
N ASN A 98 7.64 -9.39 -0.65
CA ASN A 98 8.44 -10.33 -1.41
C ASN A 98 7.61 -11.50 -1.94
N ALA A 99 6.72 -12.07 -1.12
CA ALA A 99 5.81 -13.14 -1.55
C ALA A 99 4.86 -12.66 -2.68
N LEU A 100 4.39 -11.40 -2.63
CA LEU A 100 3.56 -10.83 -3.68
C LEU A 100 4.32 -10.63 -4.98
N LEU A 101 5.55 -10.09 -4.90
CA LEU A 101 6.41 -9.86 -6.06
C LEU A 101 6.81 -11.18 -6.73
N GLU A 102 7.09 -12.21 -5.94
CA GLU A 102 7.40 -13.56 -6.43
C GLU A 102 6.20 -14.15 -7.17
N ALA A 103 5.03 -14.14 -6.54
CA ALA A 103 3.81 -14.68 -7.15
C ALA A 103 3.42 -13.97 -8.46
N GLY A 104 3.75 -12.67 -8.59
CA GLY A 104 3.52 -11.89 -9.82
C GLY A 104 4.67 -11.94 -10.83
N GLY A 105 5.81 -12.52 -10.49
CA GLY A 105 7.03 -12.44 -11.32
C GLY A 105 7.57 -11.01 -11.47
N LEU A 106 7.45 -10.18 -10.40
CA LEU A 106 7.67 -8.74 -10.46
C LEU A 106 8.95 -8.25 -9.78
N HIS A 107 9.82 -9.15 -9.30
CA HIS A 107 11.02 -8.75 -8.53
C HIS A 107 11.92 -7.75 -9.26
N SER A 108 12.11 -7.94 -10.56
CA SER A 108 12.98 -7.07 -11.37
C SER A 108 12.31 -5.79 -11.86
N TYR A 109 11.02 -5.59 -11.59
CA TYR A 109 10.27 -4.45 -12.11
C TYR A 109 10.50 -3.17 -11.31
N PHE A 110 10.78 -3.31 -10.02
CA PHE A 110 10.86 -2.19 -9.09
C PHE A 110 12.31 -1.91 -8.69
N LEU A 111 12.77 -0.69 -8.96
CA LEU A 111 14.10 -0.24 -8.56
C LEU A 111 14.18 0.02 -7.06
N THR A 112 13.09 0.43 -6.46
CA THR A 112 12.98 0.72 -5.01
C THR A 112 11.74 0.05 -4.43
N THR A 113 11.87 -0.52 -3.22
CA THR A 113 10.76 -1.15 -2.52
C THR A 113 10.82 -0.81 -1.03
N GLN A 114 9.88 0.02 -0.57
CA GLN A 114 9.82 0.51 0.81
C GLN A 114 8.65 -0.14 1.56
N THR A 115 8.91 -0.65 2.75
CA THR A 115 7.93 -1.41 3.54
C THR A 115 7.77 -0.84 4.95
N ALA A 116 6.67 -1.22 5.61
CA ALA A 116 6.41 -0.81 6.99
C ALA A 116 7.38 -1.41 8.03
N ASP A 117 8.18 -2.40 7.65
CA ASP A 117 9.21 -2.94 8.55
C ASP A 117 10.42 -2.01 8.70
N GLU A 118 10.63 -1.10 7.75
CA GLU A 118 11.82 -0.25 7.65
C GLU A 118 11.49 1.24 7.87
N HIS A 119 10.22 1.58 7.91
CA HIS A 119 9.75 2.96 7.98
C HIS A 119 8.60 3.14 8.96
N PRO A 120 8.43 4.36 9.50
CA PRO A 120 7.18 4.74 10.16
C PRO A 120 5.98 4.54 9.23
N SER A 121 4.82 4.22 9.82
CA SER A 121 3.58 4.00 9.06
C SER A 121 3.19 5.21 8.22
N LYS A 122 2.59 4.97 7.06
CA LYS A 122 1.88 6.02 6.33
C LYS A 122 0.93 6.77 7.27
N PRO A 123 0.74 8.09 7.15
CA PRO A 123 1.21 8.96 6.07
C PRO A 123 2.61 9.57 6.29
N HIS A 124 3.45 9.02 7.16
CA HIS A 124 4.81 9.53 7.37
C HIS A 124 5.61 9.45 6.06
N PRO A 125 6.34 10.51 5.63
CA PRO A 125 6.94 10.59 4.30
C PRO A 125 8.20 9.73 4.09
N SER A 126 8.68 9.04 5.11
CA SER A 126 9.96 8.31 5.13
C SER A 126 10.13 7.35 3.95
N MET A 127 9.10 6.57 3.62
CA MET A 127 9.14 5.62 2.50
C MET A 127 9.41 6.34 1.16
N LEU A 128 8.74 7.46 0.92
CA LEU A 128 8.91 8.21 -0.32
C LEU A 128 10.23 8.98 -0.36
N HIS A 129 10.71 9.52 0.76
CA HIS A 129 12.05 10.10 0.83
C HIS A 129 13.12 9.08 0.44
N GLN A 130 13.04 7.86 0.98
CA GLN A 130 13.98 6.80 0.66
C GLN A 130 13.87 6.38 -0.82
N ALA A 131 12.65 6.22 -1.33
CA ALA A 131 12.43 5.87 -2.74
C ALA A 131 12.99 6.93 -3.69
N LEU A 132 12.80 8.22 -3.41
CA LEU A 132 13.35 9.32 -4.19
C LEU A 132 14.89 9.34 -4.12
N LEU A 133 15.48 9.06 -2.95
CA LEU A 133 16.92 8.97 -2.78
C LEU A 133 17.53 7.82 -3.61
N GLU A 134 16.94 6.64 -3.54
CA GLU A 134 17.41 5.44 -4.25
C GLU A 134 17.30 5.57 -5.78
N THR A 135 16.26 6.26 -6.25
CA THR A 135 16.02 6.46 -7.68
C THR A 135 16.72 7.67 -8.26
N GLY A 136 17.12 8.64 -7.43
CA GLY A 136 17.66 9.92 -7.86
C GLY A 136 16.63 10.82 -8.55
N ILE A 137 15.32 10.51 -8.43
CA ILE A 137 14.24 11.27 -9.09
C ILE A 137 13.75 12.38 -8.16
N GLU A 138 13.54 13.56 -8.72
CA GLU A 138 12.91 14.67 -7.99
C GLU A 138 11.41 14.38 -7.76
N ALA A 139 10.87 14.77 -6.59
CA ALA A 139 9.48 14.52 -6.21
C ALA A 139 8.46 15.03 -7.24
N ARG A 140 8.71 16.21 -7.84
CA ARG A 140 7.84 16.78 -8.90
C ARG A 140 7.80 15.95 -10.20
N ARG A 141 8.73 15.02 -10.38
CA ARG A 141 8.82 14.09 -11.52
C ARG A 141 8.36 12.68 -11.13
N ALA A 142 7.74 12.53 -9.97
CA ALA A 142 7.24 11.27 -9.48
C ALA A 142 5.73 11.37 -9.21
N VAL A 143 5.04 10.23 -9.35
CA VAL A 143 3.60 10.09 -9.09
C VAL A 143 3.40 8.95 -8.13
N MET A 144 2.71 9.22 -7.01
CA MET A 144 2.19 8.19 -6.13
C MET A 144 0.81 7.75 -6.61
N ILE A 145 0.65 6.46 -6.88
CA ILE A 145 -0.63 5.85 -7.20
C ILE A 145 -1.07 5.04 -5.97
N GLY A 146 -2.21 5.39 -5.40
CA GLY A 146 -2.67 4.74 -4.18
C GLY A 146 -4.17 4.82 -4.01
N ASP A 147 -4.70 3.95 -3.17
CA ASP A 147 -6.13 3.79 -2.92
C ASP A 147 -6.56 4.33 -1.55
N THR A 148 -5.64 4.96 -0.81
CA THR A 148 -5.93 5.50 0.51
C THR A 148 -5.54 6.98 0.64
N SER A 149 -6.20 7.68 1.57
CA SER A 149 -5.79 9.04 1.95
C SER A 149 -4.37 9.07 2.54
N TYR A 150 -3.91 7.97 3.10
CA TYR A 150 -2.54 7.85 3.64
C TYR A 150 -1.48 7.95 2.54
N ASP A 151 -1.74 7.37 1.36
CA ASP A 151 -0.88 7.48 0.19
C ASP A 151 -0.80 8.93 -0.31
N ARG A 152 -1.98 9.57 -0.43
CA ARG A 152 -2.08 10.98 -0.80
C ARG A 152 -1.30 11.89 0.15
N ASP A 153 -1.52 11.72 1.45
CA ASP A 153 -0.93 12.60 2.46
C ASP A 153 0.58 12.38 2.57
N MET A 154 1.06 11.14 2.43
CA MET A 154 2.48 10.81 2.33
C MET A 154 3.13 11.46 1.12
N ALA A 155 2.52 11.36 -0.07
CA ALA A 155 3.02 11.95 -1.31
C ALA A 155 3.02 13.49 -1.25
N ARG A 156 1.96 14.08 -0.69
CA ARG A 156 1.85 15.53 -0.50
C ARG A 156 2.94 16.07 0.40
N ALA A 157 3.32 15.33 1.45
CA ALA A 157 4.37 15.74 2.39
C ALA A 157 5.74 15.87 1.72
N VAL A 158 6.00 15.16 0.62
CA VAL A 158 7.26 15.25 -0.17
C VAL A 158 7.12 16.07 -1.45
N GLY A 159 5.95 16.64 -1.73
CA GLY A 159 5.70 17.42 -2.96
C GLY A 159 5.56 16.56 -4.23
N MET A 160 5.16 15.30 -4.09
CA MET A 160 4.91 14.37 -5.19
C MET A 160 3.47 14.48 -5.68
N HIS A 161 3.25 14.31 -6.98
CA HIS A 161 1.90 14.18 -7.53
C HIS A 161 1.22 12.88 -7.09
N THR A 162 -0.12 12.89 -7.10
CA THR A 162 -0.91 11.74 -6.65
C THR A 162 -2.02 11.39 -7.64
N ILE A 163 -2.21 10.10 -7.87
CA ILE A 163 -3.40 9.55 -8.52
C ILE A 163 -4.09 8.65 -7.51
N GLY A 164 -5.26 9.07 -7.05
CA GLY A 164 -6.13 8.24 -6.22
C GLY A 164 -6.88 7.23 -7.09
N VAL A 165 -6.96 5.97 -6.66
CA VAL A 165 -7.67 4.92 -7.42
C VAL A 165 -8.91 4.45 -6.65
N THR A 166 -10.07 4.37 -7.32
CA THR A 166 -11.37 4.11 -6.67
C THR A 166 -11.74 2.63 -6.56
N TRP A 167 -10.92 1.73 -7.09
CA TRP A 167 -11.12 0.27 -6.97
C TRP A 167 -10.46 -0.35 -5.73
N GLY A 168 -9.91 0.46 -4.83
CA GLY A 168 -9.28 0.03 -3.60
C GLY A 168 -10.19 0.15 -2.37
N TYR A 169 -9.60 0.53 -1.23
CA TYR A 169 -10.25 0.46 0.08
C TYR A 169 -10.93 1.74 0.52
N HIS A 170 -10.39 2.92 0.16
CA HIS A 170 -11.02 4.19 0.52
C HIS A 170 -11.99 4.65 -0.56
N GLU A 171 -13.08 5.27 -0.12
CA GLU A 171 -14.08 5.82 -1.02
C GLU A 171 -13.57 7.07 -1.74
N ALA A 172 -14.12 7.38 -2.91
CA ALA A 172 -13.67 8.49 -3.75
C ALA A 172 -13.64 9.84 -3.02
N HIS A 173 -14.56 10.09 -2.09
CA HIS A 173 -14.58 11.33 -1.31
C HIS A 173 -13.35 11.46 -0.38
N GLN A 174 -12.82 10.35 0.13
CA GLN A 174 -11.63 10.31 0.99
C GLN A 174 -10.34 10.54 0.19
N LEU A 175 -10.38 10.32 -1.13
CA LEU A 175 -9.27 10.58 -2.07
C LEU A 175 -9.28 12.02 -2.59
N SER A 176 -10.21 12.86 -2.14
CA SER A 176 -10.23 14.28 -2.50
C SER A 176 -8.90 14.94 -2.15
N GLY A 177 -8.39 15.80 -3.04
CA GLY A 177 -7.05 16.42 -2.92
C GLY A 177 -5.91 15.63 -3.56
N CYS A 178 -6.14 14.47 -4.17
CA CYS A 178 -5.24 13.89 -5.16
C CYS A 178 -5.15 14.79 -6.40
N THR A 179 -4.03 14.73 -7.12
CA THR A 179 -3.86 15.46 -8.39
C THR A 179 -4.90 15.01 -9.43
N HIS A 180 -5.13 13.69 -9.49
CA HIS A 180 -6.18 13.07 -10.29
C HIS A 180 -6.82 11.91 -9.53
N ILE A 181 -8.02 11.52 -9.99
CA ILE A 181 -8.71 10.29 -9.56
C ILE A 181 -8.86 9.40 -10.80
N ALA A 182 -8.46 8.14 -10.68
CA ALA A 182 -8.67 7.12 -11.68
C ALA A 182 -9.79 6.17 -11.23
N HIS A 183 -10.70 5.85 -12.13
CA HIS A 183 -11.79 4.92 -11.89
C HIS A 183 -11.53 3.54 -12.48
N THR A 184 -10.59 3.44 -13.42
CA THR A 184 -10.14 2.19 -14.04
C THR A 184 -8.63 2.18 -14.23
N VAL A 185 -8.04 0.99 -14.27
CA VAL A 185 -6.59 0.79 -14.51
C VAL A 185 -6.18 1.38 -15.87
N SER A 186 -7.05 1.33 -16.87
CA SER A 186 -6.78 1.84 -18.23
C SER A 186 -6.64 3.36 -18.33
N GLU A 187 -7.10 4.11 -17.33
CA GLU A 187 -6.93 5.57 -17.28
C GLU A 187 -5.52 5.98 -16.83
N LEU A 188 -4.82 5.12 -16.10
CA LEU A 188 -3.52 5.46 -15.49
C LEU A 188 -2.47 6.01 -16.48
N PRO A 189 -2.23 5.38 -17.66
CA PRO A 189 -1.25 5.90 -18.61
C PRO A 189 -1.54 7.33 -19.06
N GLY A 190 -2.81 7.63 -19.37
CA GLY A 190 -3.25 8.96 -19.79
C GLY A 190 -3.09 10.01 -18.70
N LEU A 191 -3.47 9.68 -17.46
CA LEU A 191 -3.32 10.58 -16.31
C LEU A 191 -1.86 10.84 -15.96
N ILE A 192 -1.00 9.81 -16.01
CA ILE A 192 0.44 9.98 -15.81
C ILE A 192 1.04 10.89 -16.88
N SER A 193 0.66 10.69 -18.15
CA SER A 193 1.12 11.54 -19.24
C SER A 193 0.73 13.02 -19.07
N GLN A 194 -0.49 13.28 -18.60
CA GLN A 194 -0.96 14.63 -18.29
C GLN A 194 -0.14 15.29 -17.16
N ILE A 195 0.18 14.55 -16.10
CA ILE A 195 1.00 15.04 -14.98
C ILE A 195 2.43 15.33 -15.44
N MET A 196 3.02 14.40 -16.17
CA MET A 196 4.43 14.46 -16.56
C MET A 196 4.68 15.32 -17.80
N LYS A 197 3.62 15.73 -18.51
CA LYS A 197 3.68 16.46 -19.79
C LYS A 197 4.53 15.73 -20.83
N VAL A 198 4.39 14.40 -20.90
CA VAL A 198 5.14 13.48 -21.78
C VAL A 198 4.20 12.88 -22.81
#